data_5400e704c40cba2b26c3ff31b8a0df48
#
_entry.id   5400e704c40cba2b26c3ff31b8a0df48
#
_cell.length_a   1.000
_cell.length_b   1.000
_cell.length_c   1.000
_cell.angle_alpha   90.00
_cell.angle_beta   90.00
_cell.angle_gamma   90.00
#
_symmetry.space_group_name_H-M   'P 1'
#
loop_
_entity.id
_entity.type
_entity.pdbx_description
1 polymer ?
#
loop_
_entity_poly.entity_id
_entity_poly.type
_entity_poly.pdbx_seq_one_letter_code
_entity_poly.pdbx_strand_id
1 'polypeptide(L)'
;LQAGPEFPAFRIGVVKELTNLSERQIRYYELFGLISPKRTEGGTRMYSENDIATLKRIGEMMQWGFRVKDVKEKLEEERFKARRRGGQREEPVVLRSLYPVSNQAALSRALDNIRKE
;
A
#
# COMPACT_ATOMS: atom_id res chain seq x y z
N LEU A 1 20.16 -9.94 -16.47
CA LEU A 1 19.05 -10.36 -15.68
C LEU A 1 18.44 -9.25 -14.90
N GLN A 2 17.19 -9.15 -15.02
CA GLN A 2 16.48 -8.07 -14.38
C GLN A 2 15.75 -8.55 -13.17
N ALA A 3 15.83 -7.77 -12.10
CA ALA A 3 15.04 -8.04 -10.93
C ALA A 3 13.65 -7.50 -11.18
N GLY A 4 12.64 -8.34 -11.03
CA GLY A 4 11.27 -7.89 -11.16
C GLY A 4 10.85 -7.06 -9.97
N PRO A 5 9.65 -6.48 -10.05
CA PRO A 5 9.15 -5.66 -8.95
C PRO A 5 8.93 -6.43 -7.66
N GLU A 6 8.95 -7.74 -7.73
CA GLU A 6 8.80 -8.56 -6.53
C GLU A 6 10.13 -8.95 -5.93
N PHE A 7 11.22 -8.60 -6.57
CA PHE A 7 12.54 -8.98 -6.06
C PHE A 7 12.86 -8.18 -4.80
N PRO A 8 13.27 -8.83 -3.71
CA PRO A 8 13.55 -8.13 -2.45
C PRO A 8 14.93 -7.49 -2.49
N ALA A 9 14.98 -6.25 -2.91
CA ALA A 9 16.27 -5.57 -3.15
C ALA A 9 16.57 -4.43 -2.20
N PHE A 10 15.62 -4.02 -1.36
CA PHE A 10 15.78 -2.78 -0.59
C PHE A 10 15.74 -3.06 0.91
N ARG A 11 16.64 -2.42 1.63
CA ARG A 11 16.60 -2.48 3.08
C ARG A 11 15.67 -1.40 3.61
N ILE A 12 15.28 -1.56 4.87
CA ILE A 12 14.28 -0.68 5.46
C ILE A 12 14.73 0.78 5.45
N GLY A 13 16.01 1.03 5.56
CA GLY A 13 16.49 2.41 5.52
C GLY A 13 16.15 3.11 4.22
N VAL A 14 16.29 2.39 3.11
CA VAL A 14 15.95 2.94 1.81
C VAL A 14 14.44 3.08 1.69
N VAL A 15 13.72 2.10 2.18
CA VAL A 15 12.27 2.11 2.11
C VAL A 15 11.71 3.31 2.88
N LYS A 16 12.28 3.61 4.02
CA LYS A 16 11.86 4.77 4.80
C LYS A 16 11.97 6.05 3.98
N GLU A 17 13.08 6.19 3.28
CA GLU A 17 13.27 7.40 2.49
C GLU A 17 12.32 7.46 1.31
N LEU A 18 12.09 6.34 0.67
CA LEU A 18 11.23 6.32 -0.50
C LEU A 18 9.77 6.49 -0.16
N THR A 19 9.35 6.02 1.01
CA THR A 19 7.94 6.06 1.39
C THR A 19 7.63 7.19 2.36
N ASN A 20 8.65 7.78 2.93
CA ASN A 20 8.46 8.82 3.94
C ASN A 20 7.73 8.30 5.16
N LEU A 21 7.85 7.02 5.44
CA LEU A 21 7.28 6.39 6.62
C LEU A 21 8.38 6.07 7.60
N SER A 22 8.06 6.04 8.88
CA SER A 22 9.04 5.65 9.87
C SER A 22 9.20 4.14 9.87
N GLU A 23 10.31 3.68 10.41
CA GLU A 23 10.54 2.26 10.53
C GLU A 23 9.45 1.59 11.35
N ARG A 24 9.02 2.29 12.39
CA ARG A 24 7.97 1.77 13.26
C ARG A 24 6.67 1.59 12.51
N GLN A 25 6.33 2.55 11.65
CA GLN A 25 5.13 2.44 10.84
C GLN A 25 5.23 1.27 9.87
N ILE A 26 6.38 1.13 9.25
CA ILE A 26 6.56 0.05 8.28
C ILE A 26 6.40 -1.31 8.97
N ARG A 27 7.00 -1.47 10.13
CA ARG A 27 6.88 -2.72 10.88
C ARG A 27 5.46 -2.94 11.37
N TYR A 28 4.79 -1.88 11.72
CA TYR A 28 3.41 -1.97 12.16
C TYR A 28 2.54 -2.53 11.04
N TYR A 29 2.72 -2.02 9.84
CA TYR A 29 1.95 -2.50 8.70
C TYR A 29 2.29 -3.94 8.37
N GLU A 30 3.52 -4.32 8.58
CA GLU A 30 3.90 -5.72 8.39
C GLU A 30 3.17 -6.61 9.38
N LEU A 31 3.06 -6.17 10.61
CA LEU A 31 2.35 -6.93 11.63
C LEU A 31 0.89 -7.15 11.26
N PHE A 32 0.30 -6.17 10.63
CA PHE A 32 -1.09 -6.30 10.21
C PHE A 32 -1.25 -7.10 8.93
N GLY A 33 -0.15 -7.56 8.37
CA GLY A 33 -0.25 -8.39 7.16
C GLY A 33 -0.43 -7.59 5.90
N LEU A 34 -0.15 -6.29 5.93
CA LEU A 34 -0.30 -5.47 4.74
C LEU A 34 0.85 -5.67 3.77
N ILE A 35 2.02 -5.99 4.28
CA ILE A 35 3.17 -6.32 3.46
C ILE A 35 3.87 -7.52 4.08
N SER A 36 4.66 -8.21 3.27
CA SER A 36 5.40 -9.39 3.72
C SER A 36 6.80 -9.34 3.16
N PRO A 37 7.68 -8.56 3.76
CA PRO A 37 9.04 -8.50 3.26
C PRO A 37 9.74 -9.83 3.46
N LYS A 38 10.68 -10.11 2.60
CA LYS A 38 11.49 -11.30 2.72
C LYS A 38 12.63 -11.04 3.70
N ARG A 39 13.22 -12.10 4.20
CA ARG A 39 14.35 -11.97 5.11
C ARG A 39 15.55 -12.69 4.53
N THR A 40 16.71 -12.12 4.73
CA THR A 40 17.95 -12.79 4.37
C THR A 40 18.21 -13.91 5.37
N GLU A 41 19.25 -14.66 5.10
CA GLU A 41 19.65 -15.73 6.03
C GLU A 41 19.98 -15.17 7.40
N GLY A 42 20.48 -13.95 7.44
CA GLY A 42 20.78 -13.30 8.70
C GLY A 42 19.61 -12.66 9.38
N GLY A 43 18.42 -12.79 8.80
CA GLY A 43 17.22 -12.24 9.42
C GLY A 43 16.92 -10.80 9.05
N THR A 44 17.66 -10.24 8.12
CA THR A 44 17.43 -8.85 7.70
C THR A 44 16.23 -8.77 6.76
N ARG A 45 15.35 -7.82 7.04
CA ARG A 45 14.19 -7.59 6.18
C ARG A 45 14.64 -6.95 4.88
N MET A 46 14.12 -7.48 3.78
CA MET A 46 14.37 -6.94 2.46
C MET A 46 13.05 -6.70 1.77
N TYR A 47 12.91 -5.55 1.18
CA TYR A 47 11.63 -5.12 0.61
C TYR A 47 11.77 -5.04 -0.90
N SER A 48 10.66 -5.31 -1.58
CA SER A 48 10.60 -5.24 -3.03
C SER A 48 9.98 -3.92 -3.46
N GLU A 49 10.05 -3.66 -4.76
CA GLU A 49 9.36 -2.49 -5.30
C GLU A 49 7.86 -2.57 -5.04
N ASN A 50 7.30 -3.77 -5.11
CA ASN A 50 5.89 -3.95 -4.80
C ASN A 50 5.60 -3.57 -3.37
N ASP A 51 6.48 -3.94 -2.46
CA ASP A 51 6.30 -3.57 -1.06
C ASP A 51 6.32 -2.06 -0.90
N ILE A 52 7.24 -1.41 -1.60
CA ILE A 52 7.34 0.04 -1.51
C ILE A 52 6.08 0.69 -2.07
N ALA A 53 5.60 0.21 -3.20
CA ALA A 53 4.38 0.75 -3.78
C ALA A 53 3.19 0.55 -2.84
N THR A 54 3.11 -0.61 -2.22
CA THR A 54 2.06 -0.89 -1.27
C THR A 54 2.14 0.05 -0.07
N LEU A 55 3.34 0.28 0.43
CA LEU A 55 3.51 1.16 1.57
C LEU A 55 3.11 2.59 1.23
N LYS A 56 3.46 3.04 0.03
CA LYS A 56 3.03 4.37 -0.40
C LYS A 56 1.51 4.46 -0.45
N ARG A 57 0.89 3.42 -0.96
CA ARG A 57 -0.56 3.36 -1.04
C ARG A 57 -1.18 3.40 0.35
N ILE A 58 -0.59 2.64 1.28
CA ILE A 58 -1.07 2.65 2.65
C ILE A 58 -0.96 4.05 3.24
N GLY A 59 0.17 4.69 3.01
CA GLY A 59 0.34 6.04 3.53
C GLY A 59 -0.70 7.01 3.02
N GLU A 60 -1.03 6.90 1.73
CA GLU A 60 -2.05 7.75 1.15
C GLU A 60 -3.40 7.52 1.81
N MET A 61 -3.77 6.26 1.97
CA MET A 61 -5.06 5.95 2.56
C MET A 61 -5.14 6.39 4.01
N MET A 62 -4.03 6.25 4.73
CA MET A 62 -4.00 6.72 6.11
C MET A 62 -4.18 8.22 6.18
N GLN A 63 -3.59 8.95 5.23
CA GLN A 63 -3.79 10.39 5.19
C GLN A 63 -5.22 10.76 4.87
N TRP A 64 -5.92 9.90 4.17
CA TRP A 64 -7.33 10.14 3.86
C TRP A 64 -8.24 9.81 5.03
N GLY A 65 -7.67 9.32 6.13
CA GLY A 65 -8.47 9.03 7.30
C GLY A 65 -8.94 7.60 7.41
N PHE A 66 -8.48 6.74 6.53
CA PHE A 66 -8.84 5.32 6.61
C PHE A 66 -8.15 4.70 7.81
N ARG A 67 -8.80 3.73 8.40
CA ARG A 67 -8.17 2.95 9.45
C ARG A 67 -7.35 1.84 8.83
N VAL A 68 -6.41 1.32 9.62
CA VAL A 68 -5.57 0.24 9.13
C VAL A 68 -6.42 -0.95 8.67
N LYS A 69 -7.46 -1.24 9.41
CA LYS A 69 -8.36 -2.32 9.03
C LYS A 69 -8.99 -2.07 7.67
N ASP A 70 -9.43 -0.85 7.43
CA ASP A 70 -10.05 -0.50 6.16
C ASP A 70 -9.03 -0.55 5.03
N VAL A 71 -7.82 -0.12 5.32
CA VAL A 71 -6.75 -0.17 4.35
C VAL A 71 -6.48 -1.61 3.94
N LYS A 72 -6.45 -2.50 4.91
CA LYS A 72 -6.20 -3.90 4.61
C LYS A 72 -7.27 -4.48 3.71
N GLU A 73 -8.52 -4.18 4.02
CA GLU A 73 -9.61 -4.67 3.19
C GLU A 73 -9.52 -4.12 1.77
N LYS A 74 -9.17 -2.85 1.67
CA LYS A 74 -9.08 -2.22 0.36
C LYS A 74 -7.97 -2.83 -0.47
N LEU A 75 -6.83 -3.07 0.16
CA LEU A 75 -5.70 -3.67 -0.54
C LEU A 75 -6.03 -5.08 -1.00
N GLU A 76 -6.70 -5.83 -0.16
CA GLU A 76 -7.07 -7.19 -0.53
C GLU A 76 -8.06 -7.18 -1.69
N GLU A 77 -8.97 -6.25 -1.68
CA GLU A 77 -9.91 -6.08 -2.78
C GLU A 77 -9.16 -5.80 -4.08
N GLU A 78 -8.24 -4.88 -4.02
CA GLU A 78 -7.50 -4.48 -5.22
C GLU A 78 -6.67 -5.63 -5.76
N ARG A 79 -6.05 -6.39 -4.86
CA ARG A 79 -5.28 -7.55 -5.28
C ARG A 79 -6.16 -8.62 -5.91
N PHE A 80 -7.32 -8.82 -5.33
CA PHE A 80 -8.24 -9.81 -5.84
C PHE A 80 -8.71 -9.43 -7.24
N LYS A 81 -9.05 -8.18 -7.43
CA LYS A 81 -9.49 -7.69 -8.74
C LYS A 81 -8.38 -7.81 -9.76
N ALA A 82 -7.17 -7.48 -9.38
CA ALA A 82 -6.05 -7.57 -10.30
C ALA A 82 -5.84 -9.01 -10.74
N ARG A 83 -5.95 -9.94 -9.83
CA ARG A 83 -5.78 -11.34 -10.16
C ARG A 83 -6.87 -11.84 -11.09
N ARG A 84 -8.09 -11.44 -10.83
CA ARG A 84 -9.21 -11.89 -11.63
C ARG A 84 -9.13 -11.35 -13.04
N ARG A 85 -8.58 -10.17 -13.20
CA ARG A 85 -8.48 -9.58 -14.52
C ARG A 85 -7.39 -10.18 -15.35
N GLY A 86 -6.55 -10.98 -14.73
CA GLY A 86 -5.57 -11.69 -15.51
C GLY A 86 -4.58 -10.82 -16.22
N GLY A 87 -4.19 -9.73 -15.60
CA GLY A 87 -3.18 -8.88 -16.17
C GLY A 87 -3.67 -7.84 -17.13
N GLN A 88 -4.94 -7.66 -17.25
CA GLN A 88 -5.45 -6.60 -18.10
C GLN A 88 -5.04 -5.24 -17.56
N ARG A 89 -4.82 -4.34 -18.48
CA ARG A 89 -4.31 -3.02 -18.15
C ARG A 89 -5.43 -2.03 -18.10
N GLU A 90 -6.11 -2.04 -17.01
CA GLU A 90 -7.26 -1.17 -16.85
C GLU A 90 -6.98 -0.07 -15.86
N GLU A 91 -5.76 0.38 -15.82
CA GLU A 91 -5.40 1.34 -14.80
C GLU A 91 -6.29 2.55 -14.71
N PRO A 92 -6.60 3.21 -15.82
CA PRO A 92 -7.49 4.37 -15.71
C PRO A 92 -8.83 4.00 -15.16
N VAL A 93 -9.34 2.86 -15.58
CA VAL A 93 -10.62 2.40 -15.08
C VAL A 93 -10.51 2.03 -13.62
N VAL A 94 -9.45 1.36 -13.26
CA VAL A 94 -9.24 0.97 -11.87
C VAL A 94 -9.17 2.20 -10.99
N LEU A 95 -8.44 3.20 -11.44
CA LEU A 95 -8.33 4.42 -10.67
C LEU A 95 -9.68 5.07 -10.47
N ARG A 96 -10.47 5.10 -11.53
CA ARG A 96 -11.80 5.63 -11.39
C ARG A 96 -12.64 4.77 -10.49
N SER A 97 -12.42 3.46 -10.54
CA SER A 97 -13.13 2.55 -9.65
C SER A 97 -12.77 2.79 -8.20
N LEU A 98 -11.53 3.19 -7.97
CA LEU A 98 -11.14 3.48 -6.61
C LEU A 98 -11.90 4.65 -6.04
N TYR A 99 -12.42 5.51 -6.91
CA TYR A 99 -13.16 6.68 -6.47
C TYR A 99 -14.56 6.66 -7.01
N PRO A 100 -15.24 5.53 -6.97
CA PRO A 100 -16.66 5.55 -7.33
C PRO A 100 -17.43 6.34 -6.30
N VAL A 101 -18.70 6.40 -6.50
CA VAL A 101 -19.54 7.22 -5.64
C VAL A 101 -19.33 6.88 -4.17
N SER A 102 -19.28 5.60 -3.85
CA SER A 102 -19.11 5.22 -2.45
C SER A 102 -17.74 5.67 -1.91
N ASN A 103 -16.72 5.54 -2.73
CA ASN A 103 -15.40 5.98 -2.30
C ASN A 103 -15.33 7.48 -2.21
N GLN A 104 -16.06 8.17 -3.06
CA GLN A 104 -16.10 9.62 -2.97
C GLN A 104 -16.72 10.06 -1.66
N ALA A 105 -17.73 9.36 -1.21
CA ALA A 105 -18.33 9.69 0.06
C ALA A 105 -17.32 9.52 1.20
N ALA A 106 -16.58 8.42 1.18
CA ALA A 106 -15.58 8.19 2.19
C ALA A 106 -14.48 9.24 2.12
N LEU A 107 -14.07 9.55 0.91
CA LEU A 107 -13.02 10.55 0.72
C LEU A 107 -13.49 11.91 1.19
N SER A 108 -14.72 12.26 0.86
CA SER A 108 -15.26 13.55 1.29
C SER A 108 -15.29 13.64 2.80
N ARG A 109 -15.71 12.57 3.45
CA ARG A 109 -15.74 12.58 4.91
C ARG A 109 -14.34 12.74 5.49
N ALA A 110 -13.39 12.06 4.89
CA ALA A 110 -12.01 12.16 5.36
C ALA A 110 -11.50 13.58 5.18
N LEU A 111 -11.79 14.18 4.04
CA LEU A 111 -11.37 15.54 3.79
C LEU A 111 -12.06 16.53 4.72
N ASP A 112 -13.33 16.29 5.00
CA ASP A 112 -14.04 17.14 5.93
C ASP A 112 -13.43 17.06 7.32
N ASN A 113 -13.07 15.88 7.74
CA ASN A 113 -12.42 15.71 9.04
C ASN A 113 -11.11 16.47 9.08
N ILE A 114 -10.35 16.41 8.01
CA ILE A 114 -9.08 17.13 7.94
C ILE A 114 -9.34 18.63 8.01
N ARG A 115 -10.34 19.08 7.30
CA ARG A 115 -10.61 20.50 7.27
C ARG A 115 -11.09 21.04 8.59
N LYS A 116 -11.79 20.22 9.35
CA LYS A 116 -12.26 20.66 10.65
C LYS A 116 -11.14 20.81 11.66
N GLU A 117 -10.04 20.15 11.37
CA GLU A 117 -8.90 20.31 12.25
C GLU A 117 -8.18 21.58 11.93
#